data_bf58455966635182cb0c0673ebd5a4e8
#
_entry.id   bf58455966635182cb0c0673ebd5a4e8
#
_cell.length_a   1.000
_cell.length_b   1.000
_cell.length_c   1.000
_cell.angle_alpha   90.00
_cell.angle_beta   90.00
_cell.angle_gamma   90.00
#
_symmetry.space_group_name_H-M   'P 1'
#
loop_
_entity.id
_entity.type
_entity.pdbx_description
1 polymer ?
#
loop_
_entity_poly.entity_id
_entity_poly.type
_entity_poly.pdbx_seq_one_letter_code
_entity_poly.pdbx_strand_id
1 'polypeptide(L)'
;GESPSDIMTNFQKLATGGESKRYNNFPRFFRTLYNPIWADDIYGMRSIFKKVSRVRNLIYGLPEDFAIEEVASNGYWTASRIHQYPAGGGFFQGHRDTTLLDVAKEKGTGFFQVILVMSKKGMDFEQGGAFVDKNEDERVYLEDVLSPGDIAIYNGETVHGVEDIDPHRKLSIDTLNGRLAGFVSLYKKMD
;
A
#
# COMPACT_ATOMS: atom_id res chain seq x y z
N GLY A 1 -4.52 3.50 -15.25
CA GLY A 1 -3.33 3.23 -14.47
C GLY A 1 -2.47 4.47 -14.34
N GLU A 2 -1.61 4.45 -13.37
CA GLU A 2 -0.62 5.50 -13.18
C GLU A 2 0.67 5.04 -13.85
N SER A 3 1.29 5.90 -14.63
CA SER A 3 2.63 5.66 -15.18
C SER A 3 3.69 6.34 -14.30
N PRO A 4 4.95 5.91 -14.35
CA PRO A 4 6.03 6.59 -13.62
C PRO A 4 6.14 8.08 -13.95
N SER A 5 5.86 8.45 -15.20
CA SER A 5 5.91 9.85 -15.66
C SER A 5 4.82 10.73 -15.07
N ASP A 6 3.73 10.14 -14.58
CA ASP A 6 2.60 10.88 -14.01
C ASP A 6 2.78 11.12 -12.51
N ILE A 7 3.74 10.42 -11.89
CA ILE A 7 4.01 10.51 -10.45
C ILE A 7 5.26 11.35 -10.23
N MET A 8 5.06 12.52 -9.70
CA MET A 8 6.13 13.47 -9.40
C MET A 8 6.36 13.60 -7.89
N THR A 9 7.47 14.21 -7.51
CA THR A 9 7.69 14.71 -6.16
C THR A 9 6.50 15.56 -5.71
N ASN A 10 6.03 15.40 -4.49
CA ASN A 10 4.83 16.03 -3.92
C ASN A 10 3.50 15.51 -4.44
N PHE A 11 3.47 14.51 -5.30
CA PHE A 11 2.21 13.99 -5.79
C PHE A 11 1.43 13.32 -4.66
N GLN A 12 0.21 13.80 -4.45
CA GLN A 12 -0.74 13.26 -3.49
C GLN A 12 -2.06 12.97 -4.20
N LYS A 13 -2.73 11.91 -3.75
CA LYS A 13 -4.02 11.50 -4.29
C LYS A 13 -4.98 11.14 -3.17
N LEU A 14 -6.13 11.77 -3.15
CA LEU A 14 -7.22 11.36 -2.28
C LEU A 14 -8.06 10.31 -3.01
N ALA A 15 -8.07 9.09 -2.49
CA ALA A 15 -8.94 8.02 -2.95
C ALA A 15 -10.23 8.05 -2.16
N THR A 16 -11.33 8.38 -2.82
CA THR A 16 -12.68 8.33 -2.25
C THR A 16 -13.46 7.19 -2.90
N GLY A 17 -14.41 6.63 -2.18
CA GLY A 17 -15.28 5.58 -2.68
C GLY A 17 -16.04 6.01 -3.93
N GLY A 18 -16.33 5.07 -4.80
CA GLY A 18 -17.12 5.35 -5.99
C GLY A 18 -17.02 4.20 -6.98
N GLU A 19 -18.07 4.01 -7.78
CA GLU A 19 -18.05 3.07 -8.88
C GLU A 19 -17.23 3.64 -10.04
N SER A 20 -16.32 2.83 -10.58
CA SER A 20 -15.68 3.10 -11.86
C SER A 20 -16.06 2.00 -12.84
N LYS A 21 -16.49 2.38 -14.03
CA LYS A 21 -16.81 1.42 -15.11
C LYS A 21 -15.61 0.58 -15.56
N ARG A 22 -14.40 0.92 -15.11
CA ARG A 22 -13.14 0.34 -15.61
C ARG A 22 -12.48 -0.64 -14.64
N TYR A 23 -12.78 -0.57 -13.34
CA TYR A 23 -12.17 -1.42 -12.31
C TYR A 23 -13.23 -1.77 -11.26
N ASN A 24 -13.13 -2.95 -10.67
CA ASN A 24 -13.85 -3.28 -9.44
C ASN A 24 -13.49 -2.24 -8.39
N ASN A 25 -14.43 -1.33 -8.15
CA ASN A 25 -14.19 -0.21 -7.26
C ASN A 25 -14.79 -0.53 -5.91
N PHE A 26 -13.92 -0.84 -4.98
CA PHE A 26 -14.33 -1.02 -3.60
C PHE A 26 -14.44 0.36 -2.91
N PRO A 27 -15.47 0.59 -2.09
CA PRO A 27 -15.58 1.77 -1.23
C PRO A 27 -14.31 1.97 -0.42
N ARG A 28 -13.82 3.21 -0.41
CA ARG A 28 -12.56 3.57 0.22
C ARG A 28 -12.49 5.06 0.53
N PHE A 29 -11.74 5.39 1.56
CA PHE A 29 -11.36 6.75 1.87
C PHE A 29 -9.96 6.76 2.48
N PHE A 30 -8.96 7.12 1.69
CA PHE A 30 -7.58 7.27 2.14
C PHE A 30 -6.80 8.23 1.24
N ARG A 31 -5.72 8.77 1.77
CA ARG A 31 -4.78 9.60 1.02
C ARG A 31 -3.52 8.79 0.67
N THR A 32 -3.08 8.88 -0.57
CA THR A 32 -1.79 8.37 -1.02
C THR A 32 -0.78 9.52 -1.09
N LEU A 33 0.36 9.34 -0.45
CA LEU A 33 1.52 10.21 -0.51
C LEU A 33 2.61 9.47 -1.28
N TYR A 34 2.84 9.86 -2.52
CA TYR A 34 3.85 9.21 -3.36
C TYR A 34 5.24 9.67 -2.97
N ASN A 35 6.16 8.72 -2.84
CA ASN A 35 7.58 8.96 -2.63
C ASN A 35 8.38 8.11 -3.63
N PRO A 36 8.37 8.46 -4.92
CA PRO A 36 9.07 7.70 -5.94
C PRO A 36 10.55 7.57 -5.60
N ILE A 37 11.10 6.38 -5.77
CA ILE A 37 12.51 6.09 -5.40
C ILE A 37 13.50 6.90 -6.25
N TRP A 38 13.09 7.28 -7.47
CA TRP A 38 13.90 8.05 -8.41
C TRP A 38 13.73 9.58 -8.32
N ALA A 39 12.76 10.07 -7.54
CA ALA A 39 12.51 11.49 -7.35
C ALA A 39 13.14 12.02 -6.06
N ASP A 40 12.97 13.31 -5.76
CA ASP A 40 13.41 13.91 -4.51
C ASP A 40 12.74 13.26 -3.31
N ASP A 41 13.52 12.97 -2.28
CA ASP A 41 13.05 12.27 -1.09
C ASP A 41 12.45 13.22 -0.06
N ILE A 42 11.29 13.77 -0.35
CA ILE A 42 10.62 14.79 0.47
C ILE A 42 10.10 14.26 1.80
N TYR A 43 9.89 12.94 1.93
CA TYR A 43 9.41 12.30 3.16
C TYR A 43 10.53 11.55 3.92
N GLY A 44 11.77 11.54 3.41
CA GLY A 44 12.89 10.82 4.01
C GLY A 44 12.74 9.29 3.96
N MET A 45 11.90 8.76 3.06
CA MET A 45 11.54 7.34 3.01
C MET A 45 12.30 6.51 1.96
N ARG A 46 13.10 7.14 1.09
CA ARG A 46 13.77 6.44 -0.02
C ARG A 46 14.58 5.24 0.43
N SER A 47 15.40 5.43 1.46
CA SER A 47 16.26 4.38 2.02
C SER A 47 15.43 3.18 2.52
N ILE A 48 14.33 3.46 3.21
CA ILE A 48 13.43 2.45 3.76
C ILE A 48 12.70 1.74 2.61
N PHE A 49 12.14 2.47 1.66
CA PHE A 49 11.44 1.89 0.52
C PHE A 49 12.36 1.04 -0.37
N LYS A 50 13.63 1.40 -0.54
CA LYS A 50 14.62 0.52 -1.21
C LYS A 50 14.78 -0.82 -0.48
N LYS A 51 14.92 -0.79 0.85
CA LYS A 51 15.03 -2.02 1.67
C LYS A 51 13.77 -2.89 1.57
N VAL A 52 12.59 -2.29 1.74
CA VAL A 52 11.31 -3.02 1.64
C VAL A 52 11.10 -3.58 0.22
N SER A 53 11.53 -2.86 -0.82
CA SER A 53 11.48 -3.34 -2.20
C SER A 53 12.38 -4.56 -2.42
N ARG A 54 13.57 -4.61 -1.80
CA ARG A 54 14.44 -5.79 -1.82
C ARG A 54 13.79 -6.99 -1.14
N VAL A 55 13.14 -6.78 0.01
CA VAL A 55 12.35 -7.84 0.67
C VAL A 55 11.25 -8.35 -0.27
N ARG A 56 10.50 -7.46 -0.92
CA ARG A 56 9.50 -7.83 -1.93
C ARG A 56 10.13 -8.65 -3.06
N ASN A 57 11.26 -8.20 -3.60
CA ASN A 57 11.92 -8.88 -4.71
C ASN A 57 12.38 -10.29 -4.30
N LEU A 58 12.93 -10.45 -3.10
CA LEU A 58 13.31 -11.75 -2.55
C LEU A 58 12.12 -12.71 -2.51
N ILE A 59 10.97 -12.25 -1.99
CA ILE A 59 9.75 -13.04 -1.88
C ILE A 59 9.20 -13.42 -3.26
N TYR A 60 9.34 -12.53 -4.24
CA TYR A 60 8.91 -12.78 -5.61
C TYR A 60 9.91 -13.60 -6.43
N GLY A 61 11.07 -13.99 -5.87
CA GLY A 61 12.13 -14.68 -6.59
C GLY A 61 12.76 -13.82 -7.69
N LEU A 62 12.73 -12.50 -7.53
CA LEU A 62 13.30 -11.54 -8.47
C LEU A 62 14.72 -11.13 -8.04
N PRO A 63 15.56 -10.62 -8.96
CA PRO A 63 16.84 -10.02 -8.59
C PRO A 63 16.66 -8.94 -7.52
N GLU A 64 17.62 -8.82 -6.58
CA GLU A 64 17.53 -7.95 -5.40
C GLU A 64 17.13 -6.51 -5.76
N ASP A 65 17.79 -5.93 -6.74
CA ASP A 65 17.57 -4.53 -7.16
C ASP A 65 16.60 -4.38 -8.35
N PHE A 66 15.78 -5.41 -8.64
CA PHE A 66 14.81 -5.36 -9.73
C PHE A 66 13.82 -4.22 -9.55
N ALA A 67 13.73 -3.34 -10.55
CA ALA A 67 12.84 -2.17 -10.61
C ALA A 67 12.96 -1.21 -9.42
N ILE A 68 14.14 -1.10 -8.78
CA ILE A 68 14.36 -0.21 -7.63
C ILE A 68 15.05 1.10 -8.04
N GLU A 69 16.08 1.05 -8.89
CA GLU A 69 16.96 2.22 -9.11
C GLU A 69 16.50 3.12 -10.24
N GLU A 70 15.84 2.57 -11.24
CA GLU A 70 15.42 3.32 -12.42
C GLU A 70 13.94 3.11 -12.74
N VAL A 71 13.39 4.12 -13.39
CA VAL A 71 12.06 4.04 -13.95
C VAL A 71 12.07 3.02 -15.07
N ALA A 72 11.40 1.89 -14.81
CA ALA A 72 11.04 0.91 -15.82
C ALA A 72 12.20 0.16 -16.49
N SER A 73 13.15 -0.31 -15.74
CA SER A 73 14.01 -1.42 -16.17
C SER A 73 13.13 -2.59 -16.60
N ASN A 74 13.26 -3.03 -17.85
CA ASN A 74 12.45 -4.14 -18.41
C ASN A 74 10.92 -3.93 -18.37
N GLY A 75 10.44 -2.70 -18.43
CA GLY A 75 9.00 -2.40 -18.44
C GLY A 75 8.31 -2.48 -17.07
N TYR A 76 9.05 -2.58 -15.97
CA TYR A 76 8.51 -2.58 -14.61
C TYR A 76 9.02 -1.41 -13.78
N TRP A 77 8.25 -1.01 -12.78
CA TRP A 77 8.62 0.05 -11.86
C TRP A 77 8.04 -0.18 -10.47
N THR A 78 8.70 0.36 -9.46
CA THR A 78 8.24 0.31 -8.08
C THR A 78 7.46 1.56 -7.73
N ALA A 79 6.16 1.38 -7.46
CA ALA A 79 5.31 2.44 -6.92
C ALA A 79 5.47 2.48 -5.39
N SER A 80 6.44 3.27 -4.93
CA SER A 80 6.65 3.50 -3.49
C SER A 80 5.78 4.65 -3.01
N ARG A 81 5.02 4.40 -1.93
CA ARG A 81 4.04 5.35 -1.42
C ARG A 81 3.66 5.06 0.02
N ILE A 82 3.16 6.06 0.70
CA ILE A 82 2.50 5.94 1.99
C ILE A 82 0.99 6.08 1.78
N HIS A 83 0.21 5.16 2.34
CA HIS A 83 -1.23 5.36 2.48
C HIS A 83 -1.51 5.89 3.89
N GLN A 84 -2.25 6.97 3.95
CA GLN A 84 -2.84 7.48 5.17
C GLN A 84 -4.34 7.22 5.14
N TYR A 85 -4.82 6.54 6.14
CA TYR A 85 -6.23 6.39 6.47
C TYR A 85 -6.53 7.38 7.60
N PRO A 86 -7.16 8.53 7.31
CA PRO A 86 -7.31 9.58 8.30
C PRO A 86 -8.21 9.16 9.45
N ALA A 87 -7.88 9.59 10.66
CA ALA A 87 -8.80 9.53 11.79
C ALA A 87 -10.08 10.32 11.44
N GLY A 88 -11.22 9.80 11.84
CA GLY A 88 -12.54 10.31 11.43
C GLY A 88 -13.14 9.56 10.25
N GLY A 89 -12.74 8.28 10.04
CA GLY A 89 -13.39 7.38 9.10
C GLY A 89 -12.59 7.05 7.84
N GLY A 90 -11.26 7.11 7.89
CA GLY A 90 -10.43 6.56 6.80
C GLY A 90 -10.58 5.04 6.74
N PHE A 91 -10.84 4.47 5.56
CA PHE A 91 -11.10 3.04 5.41
C PHE A 91 -10.75 2.52 4.00
N PHE A 92 -10.72 1.21 3.87
CA PHE A 92 -10.75 0.51 2.58
C PHE A 92 -11.55 -0.78 2.75
N GLN A 93 -12.69 -0.89 2.10
CA GLN A 93 -13.54 -2.08 2.17
C GLN A 93 -12.77 -3.34 1.84
N GLY A 94 -13.17 -4.46 2.45
CA GLY A 94 -12.60 -5.78 2.17
C GLY A 94 -12.65 -6.12 0.68
N HIS A 95 -11.50 -6.46 0.11
CA HIS A 95 -11.34 -6.76 -1.30
C HIS A 95 -10.22 -7.78 -1.52
N ARG A 96 -10.10 -8.26 -2.75
CA ARG A 96 -8.97 -9.04 -3.24
C ARG A 96 -8.26 -8.21 -4.30
N ASP A 97 -6.95 -8.15 -4.25
CA ASP A 97 -6.19 -7.46 -5.28
C ASP A 97 -6.10 -8.30 -6.55
N THR A 98 -6.53 -7.71 -7.66
CA THR A 98 -6.47 -8.35 -8.98
C THR A 98 -5.48 -7.67 -9.92
N THR A 99 -5.15 -6.41 -9.65
CA THR A 99 -4.35 -5.59 -10.58
C THR A 99 -2.90 -6.08 -10.72
N LEU A 100 -2.30 -6.59 -9.66
CA LEU A 100 -0.92 -7.08 -9.66
C LEU A 100 -0.81 -8.58 -9.97
N LEU A 101 -1.93 -9.28 -10.05
CA LEU A 101 -1.97 -10.71 -10.34
C LEU A 101 -1.41 -11.01 -11.75
N ASP A 102 -1.67 -10.14 -12.72
CA ASP A 102 -1.15 -10.30 -14.07
C ASP A 102 0.37 -10.19 -14.12
N VAL A 103 0.95 -9.27 -13.33
CA VAL A 103 2.41 -9.14 -13.18
C VAL A 103 3.01 -10.41 -12.57
N ALA A 104 2.40 -10.94 -11.51
CA ALA A 104 2.84 -12.16 -10.86
C ALA A 104 2.77 -13.36 -11.81
N LYS A 105 1.69 -13.49 -12.57
CA LYS A 105 1.52 -14.54 -13.59
C LYS A 105 2.55 -14.44 -14.70
N GLU A 106 2.78 -13.24 -15.24
CA GLU A 106 3.75 -13.01 -16.30
C GLU A 106 5.18 -13.36 -15.85
N LYS A 107 5.50 -13.07 -14.59
CA LYS A 107 6.81 -13.36 -13.99
C LYS A 107 6.95 -14.80 -13.47
N GLY A 108 5.86 -15.55 -13.39
CA GLY A 108 5.86 -16.88 -12.77
C GLY A 108 6.18 -16.84 -11.27
N THR A 109 5.82 -15.75 -10.60
CA THR A 109 6.08 -15.51 -9.17
C THR A 109 4.81 -15.66 -8.34
N GLY A 110 4.94 -15.73 -7.02
CA GLY A 110 3.80 -15.60 -6.11
C GLY A 110 3.25 -14.17 -6.14
N PHE A 111 1.97 -14.02 -5.79
CA PHE A 111 1.34 -12.71 -5.64
C PHE A 111 1.22 -12.37 -4.15
N PHE A 112 2.12 -11.54 -3.67
CA PHE A 112 2.18 -11.14 -2.26
C PHE A 112 2.07 -9.63 -2.09
N GLN A 113 1.27 -9.21 -1.12
CA GLN A 113 1.33 -7.86 -0.58
C GLN A 113 2.48 -7.77 0.41
N VAL A 114 3.26 -6.71 0.30
CA VAL A 114 4.38 -6.40 1.22
C VAL A 114 4.14 -4.99 1.74
N ILE A 115 3.78 -4.89 3.01
CA ILE A 115 3.34 -3.66 3.65
C ILE A 115 4.24 -3.34 4.83
N LEU A 116 4.81 -2.14 4.83
CA LEU A 116 5.50 -1.59 5.99
C LEU A 116 4.47 -1.00 6.96
N VAL A 117 4.42 -1.50 8.18
CA VAL A 117 3.62 -0.92 9.27
C VAL A 117 4.28 0.36 9.76
N MET A 118 3.54 1.48 9.79
CA MET A 118 4.08 2.79 10.15
C MET A 118 3.37 3.43 11.33
N SER A 119 2.22 2.92 11.75
CA SER A 119 1.43 3.43 12.88
C SER A 119 1.21 2.35 13.91
N LYS A 120 1.04 2.77 15.17
CA LYS A 120 0.74 1.92 16.31
C LYS A 120 -0.67 2.17 16.80
N LYS A 121 -1.49 1.12 16.83
CA LYS A 121 -2.81 1.15 17.47
C LYS A 121 -2.67 1.43 18.97
N GLY A 122 -3.55 2.28 19.49
CA GLY A 122 -3.47 2.79 20.87
C GLY A 122 -2.53 4.00 21.06
N MET A 123 -1.83 4.43 20.00
CA MET A 123 -1.00 5.65 20.01
C MET A 123 -1.36 6.61 18.87
N ASP A 124 -1.34 6.13 17.62
CA ASP A 124 -1.59 6.95 16.43
C ASP A 124 -3.07 6.93 16.06
N PHE A 125 -3.77 5.87 16.38
CA PHE A 125 -5.22 5.69 16.26
C PHE A 125 -5.70 4.67 17.29
N GLU A 126 -7.01 4.66 17.60
CA GLU A 126 -7.58 3.78 18.65
C GLU A 126 -8.44 2.67 18.08
N GLN A 127 -9.27 2.98 17.05
CA GLN A 127 -10.23 2.05 16.48
C GLN A 127 -9.95 1.78 15.01
N GLY A 128 -10.40 0.62 14.54
CA GLY A 128 -10.16 0.15 13.19
C GLY A 128 -8.79 -0.51 13.06
N GLY A 129 -8.26 -0.48 11.84
CA GLY A 129 -6.97 -1.08 11.49
C GLY A 129 -7.03 -1.93 10.25
N ALA A 130 -5.88 -2.33 9.73
CA ALA A 130 -5.81 -3.24 8.60
C ALA A 130 -6.14 -4.67 9.03
N PHE A 131 -6.88 -5.37 8.18
CA PHE A 131 -7.22 -6.76 8.40
C PHE A 131 -6.90 -7.63 7.19
N VAL A 132 -6.68 -8.91 7.48
CA VAL A 132 -6.56 -9.99 6.51
C VAL A 132 -7.44 -11.16 6.97
N ASP A 133 -8.34 -11.64 6.12
CA ASP A 133 -9.18 -12.78 6.41
C ASP A 133 -8.39 -14.06 6.10
N LYS A 134 -7.94 -14.77 7.13
CA LYS A 134 -7.20 -16.03 6.97
C LYS A 134 -8.08 -17.14 6.42
N ASN A 135 -9.35 -17.15 6.84
CA ASN A 135 -10.43 -17.99 6.35
C ASN A 135 -11.78 -17.30 6.62
N GLU A 136 -12.90 -17.98 6.40
CA GLU A 136 -14.24 -17.41 6.59
C GLU A 136 -14.54 -17.02 8.06
N ASP A 137 -13.89 -17.66 9.02
CA ASP A 137 -14.15 -17.48 10.45
C ASP A 137 -13.04 -16.69 11.18
N GLU A 138 -11.89 -16.48 10.56
CA GLU A 138 -10.72 -15.91 11.23
C GLU A 138 -10.18 -14.68 10.50
N ARG A 139 -10.35 -13.52 11.13
CA ARG A 139 -9.77 -12.24 10.72
C ARG A 139 -8.57 -11.89 11.61
N VAL A 140 -7.47 -11.52 10.98
CA VAL A 140 -6.27 -11.03 11.68
C VAL A 140 -6.18 -9.53 11.47
N TYR A 141 -6.13 -8.76 12.56
CA TYR A 141 -5.83 -7.32 12.53
C TYR A 141 -4.33 -7.12 12.63
N LEU A 142 -3.74 -6.45 11.64
CA LEU A 142 -2.29 -6.34 11.52
C LEU A 142 -1.68 -5.56 12.69
N GLU A 143 -2.27 -4.45 13.08
CA GLU A 143 -1.76 -3.59 14.15
C GLU A 143 -2.02 -4.13 15.56
N ASP A 144 -2.77 -5.23 15.71
CA ASP A 144 -2.90 -5.95 16.99
C ASP A 144 -1.70 -6.88 17.23
N VAL A 145 -0.99 -7.29 16.15
CA VAL A 145 0.13 -8.24 16.22
C VAL A 145 1.46 -7.68 15.74
N LEU A 146 1.46 -6.55 15.02
CA LEU A 146 2.63 -5.92 14.45
C LEU A 146 2.85 -4.52 15.05
N SER A 147 4.09 -4.05 14.98
CA SER A 147 4.53 -2.74 15.44
C SER A 147 5.11 -1.91 14.30
N PRO A 148 5.20 -0.58 14.43
CA PRO A 148 5.88 0.25 13.43
C PRO A 148 7.30 -0.23 13.15
N GLY A 149 7.61 -0.41 11.87
CA GLY A 149 8.87 -0.98 11.38
C GLY A 149 8.76 -2.45 10.95
N ASP A 150 7.73 -3.17 11.37
CA ASP A 150 7.47 -4.53 10.91
C ASP A 150 6.93 -4.53 9.47
N ILE A 151 7.13 -5.66 8.79
CA ILE A 151 6.64 -5.88 7.43
C ILE A 151 5.58 -6.98 7.47
N ALA A 152 4.35 -6.64 7.10
CA ALA A 152 3.29 -7.60 6.86
C ALA A 152 3.41 -8.19 5.45
N ILE A 153 3.33 -9.51 5.34
CA ILE A 153 3.37 -10.23 4.07
C ILE A 153 2.22 -11.22 4.03
N TYR A 154 1.40 -11.13 3.01
CA TYR A 154 0.28 -12.05 2.80
C TYR A 154 -0.03 -12.22 1.32
N ASN A 155 -0.74 -13.29 0.96
CA ASN A 155 -1.20 -13.49 -0.41
C ASN A 155 -2.20 -12.40 -0.79
N GLY A 156 -1.93 -11.66 -1.85
CA GLY A 156 -2.78 -10.57 -2.32
C GLY A 156 -4.18 -10.98 -2.79
N GLU A 157 -4.40 -12.27 -3.08
CA GLU A 157 -5.72 -12.81 -3.39
C GLU A 157 -6.56 -13.11 -2.12
N THR A 158 -5.97 -13.01 -0.94
CA THR A 158 -6.70 -13.11 0.33
C THR A 158 -7.54 -11.85 0.53
N VAL A 159 -8.75 -11.99 1.08
CA VAL A 159 -9.56 -10.81 1.42
C VAL A 159 -8.85 -10.00 2.48
N HIS A 160 -8.67 -8.72 2.20
CA HIS A 160 -8.03 -7.78 3.09
C HIS A 160 -8.62 -6.37 2.93
N GLY A 161 -8.37 -5.52 3.90
CA GLY A 161 -8.88 -4.15 3.88
C GLY A 161 -8.41 -3.35 5.08
N VAL A 162 -9.06 -2.22 5.30
CA VAL A 162 -8.85 -1.36 6.48
C VAL A 162 -10.20 -0.93 7.00
N GLU A 163 -10.51 -1.26 8.25
CA GLU A 163 -11.72 -0.80 8.93
C GLU A 163 -11.62 0.69 9.26
N ASP A 164 -12.78 1.32 9.47
CA ASP A 164 -12.89 2.75 9.75
C ASP A 164 -11.97 3.18 10.89
N ILE A 165 -11.02 4.07 10.59
CA ILE A 165 -10.07 4.58 11.56
C ILE A 165 -10.73 5.69 12.38
N ASP A 166 -10.85 5.45 13.69
CA ASP A 166 -11.41 6.41 14.66
C ASP A 166 -12.70 7.12 14.16
N PRO A 167 -13.76 6.40 13.79
CA PRO A 167 -14.94 6.99 13.13
C PRO A 167 -15.66 8.05 13.97
N HIS A 168 -15.42 8.08 15.28
CA HIS A 168 -15.99 9.07 16.19
C HIS A 168 -15.24 10.39 16.24
N ARG A 169 -14.02 10.43 15.70
CA ARG A 169 -13.24 11.67 15.65
C ARG A 169 -13.69 12.56 14.51
N LYS A 170 -13.52 13.85 14.68
CA LYS A 170 -13.71 14.79 13.57
C LYS A 170 -12.65 14.53 12.51
N LEU A 171 -13.10 14.34 11.28
CA LEU A 171 -12.20 14.21 10.14
C LEU A 171 -11.33 15.45 9.98
N SER A 172 -10.03 15.26 9.85
CA SER A 172 -9.06 16.29 9.46
C SER A 172 -8.12 15.72 8.42
N ILE A 173 -8.20 16.27 7.22
CA ILE A 173 -7.29 15.92 6.11
C ILE A 173 -6.02 16.78 6.09
N ASP A 174 -5.94 17.78 6.96
CA ASP A 174 -4.80 18.70 7.06
C ASP A 174 -3.66 18.12 7.88
N THR A 175 -3.90 17.01 8.55
CA THR A 175 -2.93 16.34 9.41
C THR A 175 -2.60 14.94 8.88
N LEU A 176 -1.59 14.31 9.48
CA LEU A 176 -1.26 12.89 9.24
C LEU A 176 -1.85 11.96 10.31
N ASN A 177 -2.77 12.46 11.14
CA ASN A 177 -3.43 11.64 12.18
C ASN A 177 -4.20 10.48 11.55
N GLY A 178 -4.12 9.33 12.19
CA GLY A 178 -4.72 8.10 11.74
C GLY A 178 -3.69 7.01 11.42
N ARG A 179 -4.09 6.05 10.62
CA ARG A 179 -3.24 4.92 10.25
C ARG A 179 -2.36 5.24 9.05
N LEU A 180 -1.07 4.97 9.17
CA LEU A 180 -0.09 5.06 8.07
C LEU A 180 0.46 3.67 7.72
N ALA A 181 0.65 3.41 6.43
CA ALA A 181 1.32 2.21 5.96
C ALA A 181 2.12 2.50 4.68
N GLY A 182 3.30 1.89 4.56
CA GLY A 182 4.16 2.02 3.38
C GLY A 182 3.95 0.87 2.40
N PHE A 183 3.98 1.18 1.11
CA PHE A 183 3.79 0.22 0.02
C PHE A 183 4.89 0.36 -1.03
N VAL A 184 5.30 -0.77 -1.59
CA VAL A 184 6.31 -0.87 -2.65
C VAL A 184 5.82 -1.78 -3.78
N SER A 185 4.66 -1.50 -4.32
CA SER A 185 4.03 -2.33 -5.33
C SER A 185 4.82 -2.31 -6.65
N LEU A 186 4.92 -3.47 -7.29
CA LEU A 186 5.54 -3.61 -8.61
C LEU A 186 4.47 -3.45 -9.69
N TYR A 187 4.62 -2.47 -10.56
CA TYR A 187 3.73 -2.22 -11.68
C TYR A 187 4.43 -2.43 -13.02
N LYS A 188 3.68 -2.88 -14.01
CA LYS A 188 4.10 -2.84 -15.41
C LYS A 188 3.89 -1.43 -15.96
N LYS A 189 4.88 -0.90 -16.68
CA LYS A 189 4.72 0.35 -17.41
C LYS A 189 3.66 0.14 -18.49
N MET A 190 2.72 1.05 -18.57
CA MET A 190 1.78 1.09 -19.68
C MET A 190 2.41 1.93 -20.79
N ASP A 191 2.38 1.36 -22.00
CA ASP A 191 2.79 2.05 -23.24
C ASP A 191 1.78 3.14 -23.61
#